data_7ca3366e674845fead7bc974e2f34a65
#
_entry.id   7ca3366e674845fead7bc974e2f34a65
#
_cell.length_a   1.000
_cell.length_b   1.000
_cell.length_c   1.000
_cell.angle_alpha   90.00
_cell.angle_beta   90.00
_cell.angle_gamma   90.00
#
_symmetry.space_group_name_H-M   'P 1'
#
loop_
_entity.id
_entity.type
_entity.pdbx_description
1 polymer ?
#
loop_
_entity_poly.entity_id
_entity_poly.type
_entity_poly.pdbx_seq_one_letter_code
_entity_poly.pdbx_strand_id
1 'polypeptide(L)'
;RRVYRGGGWNDFGKNLRSAYRAAMPQNNSTYNVGLRLVCNADDSVKGSITTREAATSSTKKSAGKTKALIIFYSWSGNTRGVAREIARQTGFDSIELELVNPYSTDYNTVLDQAQSDQHKQARPALKTKIDSKKWAEYDTIILGYPNWWASIPMPIATLLESYDFSGKTIMPFCSHGGGRFGQSLTAISKLAPKATLTAGLSIHYSGGSSLSKDVEKWLKKCGVK
;
A
#
# COMPACT_ATOMS: atom_id res chain seq x y z
N ARG A 1 18.04 -8.63 -29.02
CA ARG A 1 18.12 -9.06 -27.60
C ARG A 1 18.78 -7.97 -26.79
N ARG A 2 18.28 -7.68 -25.58
CA ARG A 2 18.91 -6.78 -24.63
C ARG A 2 19.56 -7.59 -23.51
N VAL A 3 20.74 -7.15 -23.09
CA VAL A 3 21.50 -7.79 -22.00
C VAL A 3 21.15 -7.10 -20.67
N TYR A 4 20.89 -7.90 -19.64
CA TYR A 4 20.77 -7.41 -18.27
C TYR A 4 21.84 -8.03 -17.37
N ARG A 5 22.14 -7.37 -16.25
CA ARG A 5 23.19 -7.76 -15.31
C ARG A 5 22.62 -7.96 -13.91
N GLY A 6 23.24 -8.84 -13.13
CA GLY A 6 22.96 -9.01 -11.71
C GLY A 6 21.83 -9.97 -11.38
N GLY A 7 21.20 -10.61 -12.35
CA GLY A 7 20.07 -11.53 -12.12
C GLY A 7 18.81 -10.87 -11.60
N GLY A 8 17.73 -11.64 -11.45
CA GLY A 8 16.48 -11.23 -10.86
C GLY A 8 16.38 -11.54 -9.36
N TRP A 9 15.40 -10.98 -8.68
CA TRP A 9 15.25 -11.11 -7.22
C TRP A 9 14.96 -12.55 -6.75
N ASN A 10 14.51 -13.44 -7.61
CA ASN A 10 14.24 -14.86 -7.33
C ASN A 10 15.25 -15.80 -7.99
N ASP A 11 16.35 -15.28 -8.54
CA ASP A 11 17.40 -16.09 -9.14
C ASP A 11 18.26 -16.81 -8.08
N PHE A 12 18.87 -17.92 -8.46
CA PHE A 12 19.85 -18.61 -7.62
C PHE A 12 21.07 -17.73 -7.35
N GLY A 13 21.69 -17.87 -6.19
CA GLY A 13 22.83 -17.03 -5.74
C GLY A 13 23.96 -16.86 -6.74
N LYS A 14 24.21 -17.87 -7.61
CA LYS A 14 25.19 -17.76 -8.70
C LYS A 14 24.86 -16.69 -9.74
N ASN A 15 23.56 -16.38 -9.93
CA ASN A 15 23.06 -15.41 -10.90
C ASN A 15 22.96 -13.99 -10.31
N LEU A 16 23.03 -13.86 -8.98
CA LEU A 16 22.93 -12.58 -8.29
C LEU A 16 24.23 -11.78 -8.28
N ARG A 17 25.31 -12.33 -8.82
CA ARG A 17 26.61 -11.64 -8.91
C ARG A 17 26.53 -10.49 -9.90
N SER A 18 27.20 -9.38 -9.60
CA SER A 18 27.28 -8.19 -10.48
C SER A 18 27.86 -8.49 -11.87
N ALA A 19 28.70 -9.52 -11.99
CA ALA A 19 29.26 -10.01 -13.25
C ALA A 19 28.31 -10.89 -14.09
N TYR A 20 27.20 -11.37 -13.50
CA TYR A 20 26.24 -12.20 -14.24
C TYR A 20 25.59 -11.40 -15.36
N ARG A 21 25.50 -12.02 -16.53
CA ARG A 21 24.87 -11.42 -17.71
C ARG A 21 23.93 -12.43 -18.35
N ALA A 22 22.73 -11.99 -18.67
CA ALA A 22 21.78 -12.74 -19.44
C ALA A 22 21.14 -11.84 -20.51
N ALA A 23 20.48 -12.43 -21.48
CA ALA A 23 19.83 -11.70 -22.57
C ALA A 23 18.39 -12.18 -22.74
N MET A 24 17.50 -11.22 -22.98
CA MET A 24 16.09 -11.50 -23.30
C MET A 24 15.68 -10.81 -24.60
N PRO A 25 14.65 -11.31 -25.29
CA PRO A 25 14.04 -10.61 -26.41
C PRO A 25 13.61 -9.20 -26.00
N GLN A 26 13.71 -8.24 -26.91
CA GLN A 26 13.43 -6.84 -26.61
C GLN A 26 11.99 -6.57 -26.14
N ASN A 27 11.06 -7.38 -26.62
CA ASN A 27 9.63 -7.26 -26.30
C ASN A 27 9.18 -8.17 -25.14
N ASN A 28 10.13 -8.83 -24.46
CA ASN A 28 9.80 -9.70 -23.34
C ASN A 28 9.80 -8.90 -22.02
N SER A 29 8.77 -9.09 -21.24
CA SER A 29 8.65 -8.51 -19.89
C SER A 29 8.66 -9.63 -18.86
N THR A 30 9.45 -9.50 -17.81
CA THR A 30 9.47 -10.42 -16.67
C THR A 30 9.31 -9.65 -15.38
N TYR A 31 8.68 -10.29 -14.41
CA TYR A 31 8.40 -9.68 -13.10
C TYR A 31 9.63 -9.57 -12.17
N ASN A 32 10.72 -10.28 -12.51
CA ASN A 32 11.91 -10.39 -11.67
C ASN A 32 13.11 -9.58 -12.15
N VAL A 33 12.98 -8.81 -13.22
CA VAL A 33 14.03 -7.96 -13.77
C VAL A 33 13.60 -6.50 -13.71
N GLY A 34 14.36 -5.69 -12.96
CA GLY A 34 14.17 -4.25 -12.86
C GLY A 34 15.11 -3.47 -13.77
N LEU A 35 14.80 -2.19 -14.01
CA LEU A 35 15.66 -1.23 -14.69
C LEU A 35 16.34 -0.32 -13.68
N ARG A 36 17.66 -0.22 -13.78
CA ARG A 36 18.44 0.83 -13.11
C ARG A 36 19.02 1.74 -14.19
N LEU A 37 18.65 3.02 -14.15
CA LEU A 37 19.26 4.04 -14.98
C LEU A 37 20.56 4.51 -14.29
N VAL A 38 21.65 4.53 -15.04
CA VAL A 38 22.94 5.07 -14.61
C VAL A 38 23.36 6.08 -15.69
N CYS A 39 23.65 7.30 -15.28
CA CYS A 39 24.30 8.31 -16.13
C CYS A 39 25.71 8.60 -15.63
N ASN A 40 26.60 8.97 -16.53
CA ASN A 40 27.92 9.48 -16.16
C ASN A 40 27.76 10.87 -15.56
N ALA A 41 28.56 11.19 -14.54
CA ALA A 41 28.51 12.48 -13.84
C ALA A 41 28.91 13.69 -14.74
N ASP A 42 29.52 13.43 -15.90
CA ASP A 42 30.05 14.45 -16.79
C ASP A 42 29.11 14.86 -17.92
N ASP A 43 27.98 14.17 -18.08
CA ASP A 43 26.96 14.58 -19.03
C ASP A 43 26.10 15.67 -18.39
N SER A 44 26.49 16.94 -18.63
CA SER A 44 25.67 18.10 -18.37
C SER A 44 24.43 18.11 -19.28
N VAL A 45 23.50 17.18 -19.02
CA VAL A 45 22.20 17.21 -19.62
C VAL A 45 21.43 18.36 -18.96
N LYS A 46 21.46 19.53 -19.61
CA LYS A 46 20.46 20.58 -19.42
C LYS A 46 19.09 20.10 -19.93
N GLY A 47 18.61 19.02 -19.35
CA GLY A 47 17.23 18.59 -19.43
C GLY A 47 16.55 19.08 -18.16
N SER A 48 15.73 20.11 -18.28
CA SER A 48 14.82 20.53 -17.21
C SER A 48 13.98 19.36 -16.78
N ILE A 49 14.48 18.62 -15.76
CA ILE A 49 13.63 17.76 -14.96
C ILE A 49 12.80 18.73 -14.14
N THR A 50 11.63 19.06 -14.63
CA THR A 50 10.60 19.65 -13.78
C THR A 50 10.25 18.59 -12.77
N THR A 51 11.00 18.52 -11.67
CA THR A 51 10.52 17.96 -10.42
C THR A 51 9.28 18.77 -10.11
N ARG A 52 8.11 18.23 -10.43
CA ARG A 52 6.89 18.65 -9.78
C ARG A 52 7.12 18.33 -8.30
N GLU A 53 7.70 19.26 -7.58
CA GLU A 53 7.48 19.38 -6.16
C GLU A 53 5.97 19.33 -5.99
N ALA A 54 5.49 18.29 -5.33
CA ALA A 54 4.14 18.28 -4.85
C ALA A 54 4.02 19.52 -3.98
N ALA A 55 3.33 20.51 -4.52
CA ALA A 55 2.99 21.70 -3.78
C ALA A 55 2.28 21.22 -2.51
N THR A 56 2.99 21.25 -1.40
CA THR A 56 2.43 21.20 -0.07
C THR A 56 1.64 22.51 0.07
N SER A 57 0.43 22.54 -0.49
CA SER A 57 -0.56 23.50 -0.05
C SER A 57 -0.93 23.10 1.37
N SER A 58 -0.18 23.64 2.32
CA SER A 58 -0.56 23.68 3.72
C SER A 58 -1.77 24.60 3.86
N THR A 59 -2.95 24.13 3.46
CA THR A 59 -4.17 24.63 4.03
C THR A 59 -4.15 24.22 5.49
N LYS A 60 -3.73 25.12 6.38
CA LYS A 60 -3.99 25.04 7.81
C LYS A 60 -5.51 24.93 7.99
N LYS A 61 -6.02 23.69 7.97
CA LYS A 61 -7.34 23.40 8.49
C LYS A 61 -7.23 23.66 9.98
N SER A 62 -8.07 24.54 10.51
CA SER A 62 -8.17 24.90 11.93
C SER A 62 -8.09 23.66 12.81
N ALA A 63 -7.42 23.78 13.96
CA ALA A 63 -7.20 22.73 14.93
C ALA A 63 -8.52 22.28 15.60
N GLY A 64 -9.38 21.64 14.82
CA GLY A 64 -10.45 20.77 15.30
C GLY A 64 -9.87 19.38 15.49
N LYS A 65 -10.27 18.69 16.55
CA LYS A 65 -9.85 17.33 16.85
C LYS A 65 -10.09 16.45 15.60
N THR A 66 -9.04 15.92 14.98
CA THR A 66 -9.11 15.04 13.81
C THR A 66 -10.07 13.90 14.08
N LYS A 67 -11.14 13.77 13.31
CA LYS A 67 -12.03 12.62 13.37
C LYS A 67 -11.53 11.56 12.39
N ALA A 68 -10.86 10.56 12.92
CA ALA A 68 -10.29 9.49 12.12
C ALA A 68 -10.98 8.15 12.37
N LEU A 69 -11.09 7.34 11.31
CA LEU A 69 -11.57 5.97 11.36
C LEU A 69 -10.49 5.03 10.83
N ILE A 70 -10.20 3.96 11.57
CA ILE A 70 -9.31 2.89 11.12
C ILE A 70 -10.17 1.87 10.37
N ILE A 71 -9.86 1.65 9.09
CA ILE A 71 -10.51 0.62 8.27
C ILE A 71 -9.44 -0.29 7.73
N PHE A 72 -9.63 -1.58 7.85
CA PHE A 72 -8.62 -2.52 7.38
C PHE A 72 -9.22 -3.85 6.92
N TYR A 73 -8.49 -4.53 6.03
CA TYR A 73 -8.69 -5.92 5.68
C TYR A 73 -7.55 -6.77 6.21
N SER A 74 -7.84 -7.92 6.80
CA SER A 74 -6.82 -8.84 7.31
C SER A 74 -7.21 -10.29 7.09
N TRP A 75 -6.34 -11.06 6.43
CA TRP A 75 -6.52 -12.50 6.24
C TRP A 75 -5.80 -13.31 7.31
N SER A 76 -4.49 -13.07 7.50
CA SER A 76 -3.64 -13.83 8.43
C SER A 76 -3.63 -13.28 9.88
N GLY A 77 -4.28 -12.13 10.11
CA GLY A 77 -4.24 -11.44 11.40
C GLY A 77 -3.12 -10.41 11.57
N ASN A 78 -2.12 -10.38 10.69
CA ASN A 78 -1.01 -9.43 10.80
C ASN A 78 -1.48 -7.97 10.71
N THR A 79 -2.26 -7.62 9.69
CA THR A 79 -2.84 -6.28 9.54
C THR A 79 -3.74 -5.91 10.73
N ARG A 80 -4.53 -6.88 11.23
CA ARG A 80 -5.37 -6.70 12.43
C ARG A 80 -4.53 -6.36 13.67
N GLY A 81 -3.37 -7.00 13.83
CA GLY A 81 -2.44 -6.69 14.92
C GLY A 81 -1.96 -5.24 14.86
N VAL A 82 -1.58 -4.76 13.68
CA VAL A 82 -1.16 -3.36 13.46
C VAL A 82 -2.33 -2.40 13.70
N ALA A 83 -3.54 -2.70 13.19
CA ALA A 83 -4.73 -1.87 13.40
C ALA A 83 -5.09 -1.71 14.88
N ARG A 84 -5.00 -2.80 15.66
CA ARG A 84 -5.23 -2.77 17.12
C ARG A 84 -4.21 -1.89 17.83
N GLU A 85 -2.94 -1.92 17.43
CA GLU A 85 -1.91 -1.07 18.01
C GLU A 85 -2.15 0.40 17.70
N ILE A 86 -2.56 0.73 16.46
CA ILE A 86 -2.95 2.09 16.09
C ILE A 86 -4.14 2.54 16.92
N ALA A 87 -5.19 1.72 17.03
CA ALA A 87 -6.38 2.03 17.85
C ALA A 87 -6.03 2.25 19.32
N ARG A 88 -5.15 1.40 19.89
CA ARG A 88 -4.66 1.54 21.27
C ARG A 88 -3.96 2.88 21.51
N GLN A 89 -3.15 3.34 20.53
CA GLN A 89 -2.40 4.58 20.68
C GLN A 89 -3.22 5.85 20.43
N THR A 90 -4.28 5.76 19.64
CA THR A 90 -5.06 6.93 19.18
C THR A 90 -6.44 7.03 19.83
N GLY A 91 -7.00 5.92 20.30
CA GLY A 91 -8.39 5.83 20.73
C GLY A 91 -9.41 5.91 19.60
N PHE A 92 -9.00 5.81 18.33
CA PHE A 92 -9.90 5.86 17.20
C PHE A 92 -10.67 4.56 17.04
N ASP A 93 -11.91 4.66 16.55
CA ASP A 93 -12.71 3.50 16.16
C ASP A 93 -12.03 2.72 15.03
N SER A 94 -12.22 1.40 15.05
CA SER A 94 -11.68 0.52 14.01
C SER A 94 -12.73 -0.42 13.45
N ILE A 95 -12.72 -0.60 12.14
CA ILE A 95 -13.62 -1.49 11.40
C ILE A 95 -12.78 -2.44 10.56
N GLU A 96 -12.97 -3.73 10.77
CA GLU A 96 -12.41 -4.76 9.89
C GLU A 96 -13.38 -5.04 8.75
N LEU A 97 -12.88 -5.10 7.52
CA LEU A 97 -13.67 -5.44 6.36
C LEU A 97 -13.91 -6.95 6.31
N GLU A 98 -15.17 -7.33 6.29
CA GLU A 98 -15.63 -8.70 6.06
C GLU A 98 -16.20 -8.82 4.64
N LEU A 99 -15.96 -9.95 4.00
CA LEU A 99 -16.50 -10.29 2.70
C LEU A 99 -17.79 -11.11 2.84
N VAL A 100 -18.69 -10.96 1.88
CA VAL A 100 -19.86 -11.85 1.75
C VAL A 100 -19.39 -13.28 1.48
N ASN A 101 -18.42 -13.44 0.58
CA ASN A 101 -17.75 -14.70 0.28
C ASN A 101 -16.28 -14.58 0.68
N PRO A 102 -15.87 -15.08 1.86
CA PRO A 102 -14.50 -15.00 2.30
C PRO A 102 -13.55 -15.79 1.40
N TYR A 103 -12.31 -15.34 1.31
CA TYR A 103 -11.23 -16.13 0.71
C TYR A 103 -10.98 -17.40 1.52
N SER A 104 -10.39 -18.40 0.87
CA SER A 104 -9.98 -19.66 1.52
C SER A 104 -9.08 -19.40 2.73
N THR A 105 -9.18 -20.28 3.72
CA THR A 105 -8.25 -20.32 4.85
C THR A 105 -6.96 -21.07 4.53
N ASP A 106 -6.95 -21.84 3.43
CA ASP A 106 -5.74 -22.48 2.92
C ASP A 106 -4.85 -21.49 2.20
N TYR A 107 -3.56 -21.48 2.54
CA TYR A 107 -2.61 -20.49 2.07
C TYR A 107 -2.39 -20.55 0.54
N ASN A 108 -2.27 -21.73 -0.04
CA ASN A 108 -2.03 -21.86 -1.48
C ASN A 108 -3.27 -21.44 -2.26
N THR A 109 -4.43 -21.89 -1.81
CA THR A 109 -5.72 -21.53 -2.44
C THR A 109 -5.97 -20.02 -2.38
N VAL A 110 -5.67 -19.34 -1.28
CA VAL A 110 -5.86 -17.88 -1.22
C VAL A 110 -4.89 -17.12 -2.11
N LEU A 111 -3.67 -17.62 -2.31
CA LEU A 111 -2.72 -17.02 -3.25
C LEU A 111 -3.29 -17.00 -4.68
N ASP A 112 -3.84 -18.13 -5.12
CA ASP A 112 -4.44 -18.27 -6.46
C ASP A 112 -5.70 -17.42 -6.60
N GLN A 113 -6.58 -17.42 -5.59
CA GLN A 113 -7.78 -16.59 -5.56
C GLN A 113 -7.43 -15.10 -5.65
N ALA A 114 -6.50 -14.65 -4.81
CA ALA A 114 -6.07 -13.25 -4.76
C ALA A 114 -5.43 -12.80 -6.08
N GLN A 115 -4.61 -13.66 -6.71
CA GLN A 115 -3.99 -13.37 -7.99
C GLN A 115 -5.04 -13.31 -9.10
N SER A 116 -5.96 -14.27 -9.14
CA SER A 116 -7.07 -14.32 -10.10
C SER A 116 -7.93 -13.06 -10.00
N ASP A 117 -8.30 -12.67 -8.77
CA ASP A 117 -9.11 -11.48 -8.54
C ASP A 117 -8.38 -10.20 -8.96
N GLN A 118 -7.08 -10.12 -8.70
CA GLN A 118 -6.28 -8.97 -9.12
C GLN A 118 -6.19 -8.88 -10.66
N HIS A 119 -5.96 -10.00 -11.35
CA HIS A 119 -5.92 -10.01 -12.82
C HIS A 119 -7.26 -9.65 -13.44
N LYS A 120 -8.37 -10.11 -12.86
CA LYS A 120 -9.73 -9.81 -13.31
C LYS A 120 -10.22 -8.43 -12.86
N GLN A 121 -9.43 -7.71 -12.04
CA GLN A 121 -9.87 -6.48 -11.38
C GLN A 121 -11.21 -6.69 -10.66
N ALA A 122 -11.36 -7.83 -9.96
CA ALA A 122 -12.57 -8.20 -9.26
C ALA A 122 -12.94 -7.21 -8.15
N ARG A 123 -14.22 -7.16 -7.82
CA ARG A 123 -14.73 -6.36 -6.70
C ARG A 123 -15.52 -7.26 -5.74
N PRO A 124 -14.82 -8.02 -4.88
CA PRO A 124 -15.47 -8.89 -3.90
C PRO A 124 -16.43 -8.10 -3.05
N ALA A 125 -17.67 -8.62 -2.92
CA ALA A 125 -18.72 -7.93 -2.17
C ALA A 125 -18.39 -7.84 -0.69
N LEU A 126 -18.44 -6.63 -0.13
CA LEU A 126 -18.24 -6.38 1.29
C LEU A 126 -19.52 -6.68 2.06
N LYS A 127 -19.41 -7.49 3.11
CA LYS A 127 -20.46 -7.68 4.11
C LYS A 127 -20.52 -6.47 5.04
N THR A 128 -19.34 -5.90 5.38
CA THR A 128 -19.23 -4.70 6.18
C THR A 128 -19.84 -3.50 5.46
N LYS A 129 -20.77 -2.82 6.14
CA LYS A 129 -21.38 -1.58 5.65
C LYS A 129 -21.11 -0.47 6.68
N ILE A 130 -20.75 0.71 6.20
CA ILE A 130 -20.57 1.89 7.02
C ILE A 130 -21.72 2.86 6.68
N ASP A 131 -22.42 3.31 7.69
CA ASP A 131 -23.51 4.28 7.51
C ASP A 131 -22.97 5.57 6.86
N SER A 132 -23.69 6.11 5.88
CA SER A 132 -23.26 7.26 5.10
C SER A 132 -23.13 8.55 5.94
N LYS A 133 -23.99 8.72 6.94
CA LYS A 133 -23.91 9.87 7.86
C LYS A 133 -22.66 9.75 8.72
N LYS A 134 -22.42 8.55 9.27
CA LYS A 134 -21.21 8.27 10.04
C LYS A 134 -19.95 8.41 9.19
N TRP A 135 -19.98 7.93 7.92
CA TRP A 135 -18.87 8.12 6.98
C TRP A 135 -18.51 9.58 6.75
N ALA A 136 -19.51 10.45 6.62
CA ALA A 136 -19.31 11.87 6.39
C ALA A 136 -18.64 12.60 7.56
N GLU A 137 -18.73 12.06 8.78
CA GLU A 137 -18.12 12.66 9.97
C GLU A 137 -16.60 12.53 10.01
N TYR A 138 -16.03 11.53 9.34
CA TYR A 138 -14.59 11.30 9.33
C TYR A 138 -13.90 12.10 8.25
N ASP A 139 -12.89 12.85 8.60
CA ASP A 139 -12.01 13.58 7.68
C ASP A 139 -10.76 12.77 7.32
N THR A 140 -10.40 11.80 8.14
CA THR A 140 -9.21 10.97 7.98
C THR A 140 -9.56 9.48 8.05
N ILE A 141 -9.09 8.72 7.06
CA ILE A 141 -9.23 7.27 7.01
C ILE A 141 -7.85 6.62 7.12
N ILE A 142 -7.64 5.91 8.21
CA ILE A 142 -6.43 5.10 8.42
C ILE A 142 -6.68 3.74 7.76
N LEU A 143 -6.11 3.53 6.57
CA LEU A 143 -6.44 2.41 5.69
C LEU A 143 -5.38 1.29 5.77
N GLY A 144 -5.79 0.12 6.27
CA GLY A 144 -4.91 -1.02 6.50
C GLY A 144 -5.16 -2.20 5.55
N TYR A 145 -4.08 -2.83 5.07
CA TYR A 145 -4.17 -3.99 4.20
C TYR A 145 -2.89 -4.84 4.20
N PRO A 146 -2.99 -6.14 3.89
CA PRO A 146 -1.81 -6.93 3.56
C PRO A 146 -1.37 -6.63 2.13
N ASN A 147 -0.07 -6.61 1.87
CA ASN A 147 0.44 -6.54 0.50
C ASN A 147 0.22 -7.88 -0.19
N TRP A 148 -0.70 -7.94 -1.14
CA TRP A 148 -0.98 -9.09 -1.96
C TRP A 148 -0.54 -8.83 -3.39
N TRP A 149 0.31 -9.72 -3.92
CA TRP A 149 0.82 -9.63 -5.29
C TRP A 149 1.33 -8.22 -5.65
N ALA A 150 2.15 -7.65 -4.74
CA ALA A 150 2.75 -6.33 -4.85
C ALA A 150 1.73 -5.16 -4.95
N SER A 151 0.47 -5.33 -4.51
CA SER A 151 -0.56 -4.31 -4.55
C SER A 151 -1.56 -4.44 -3.40
N ILE A 152 -2.68 -3.68 -3.48
CA ILE A 152 -3.81 -3.81 -2.56
C ILE A 152 -4.58 -5.09 -2.83
N PRO A 153 -5.17 -5.74 -1.81
CA PRO A 153 -6.20 -6.77 -2.00
C PRO A 153 -7.46 -6.17 -2.62
N MET A 154 -8.18 -6.97 -3.42
CA MET A 154 -9.39 -6.49 -4.10
C MET A 154 -10.52 -6.02 -3.18
N PRO A 155 -10.71 -6.54 -1.96
CA PRO A 155 -11.63 -5.93 -0.97
C PRO A 155 -11.35 -4.45 -0.68
N ILE A 156 -10.09 -4.03 -0.70
CA ILE A 156 -9.71 -2.61 -0.54
C ILE A 156 -10.12 -1.81 -1.77
N ALA A 157 -9.99 -2.37 -2.98
CA ALA A 157 -10.48 -1.72 -4.19
C ALA A 157 -12.00 -1.53 -4.15
N THR A 158 -12.74 -2.55 -3.70
CA THR A 158 -14.19 -2.45 -3.49
C THR A 158 -14.54 -1.32 -2.51
N LEU A 159 -13.83 -1.21 -1.38
CA LEU A 159 -14.04 -0.13 -0.40
C LEU A 159 -13.84 1.24 -1.02
N LEU A 160 -12.70 1.43 -1.73
CA LEU A 160 -12.32 2.72 -2.31
C LEU A 160 -13.31 3.22 -3.38
N GLU A 161 -13.99 2.30 -4.05
CA GLU A 161 -15.02 2.63 -5.04
C GLU A 161 -16.43 2.74 -4.44
N SER A 162 -16.68 2.12 -3.26
CA SER A 162 -17.99 2.11 -2.63
C SER A 162 -18.30 3.36 -1.81
N TYR A 163 -17.28 4.13 -1.42
CA TYR A 163 -17.44 5.31 -0.57
C TYR A 163 -16.75 6.53 -1.18
N ASP A 164 -17.31 7.71 -0.91
CA ASP A 164 -16.69 8.97 -1.38
C ASP A 164 -15.54 9.38 -0.46
N PHE A 165 -14.33 9.38 -1.00
CA PHE A 165 -13.11 9.84 -0.35
C PHE A 165 -12.74 11.29 -0.70
N SER A 166 -13.60 12.03 -1.40
CA SER A 166 -13.32 13.42 -1.79
C SER A 166 -13.06 14.29 -0.56
N GLY A 167 -11.92 14.98 -0.56
CA GLY A 167 -11.50 15.86 0.52
C GLY A 167 -11.05 15.15 1.80
N LYS A 168 -11.09 13.81 1.84
CA LYS A 168 -10.59 13.04 2.98
C LYS A 168 -9.08 12.81 2.86
N THR A 169 -8.46 12.63 4.02
CA THR A 169 -7.06 12.19 4.11
C THR A 169 -7.01 10.67 4.27
N ILE A 170 -6.24 9.98 3.43
CA ILE A 170 -5.97 8.54 3.57
C ILE A 170 -4.58 8.37 4.16
N MET A 171 -4.49 7.70 5.31
CA MET A 171 -3.25 7.32 5.98
C MET A 171 -3.04 5.81 5.81
N PRO A 172 -2.27 5.35 4.81
CA PRO A 172 -2.15 3.92 4.52
C PRO A 172 -1.18 3.23 5.47
N PHE A 173 -1.54 2.02 5.92
CA PHE A 173 -0.59 1.10 6.53
C PHE A 173 -0.69 -0.29 5.89
N CYS A 174 0.45 -0.95 5.75
CA CYS A 174 0.56 -2.21 5.03
C CYS A 174 1.36 -3.23 5.82
N SER A 175 0.83 -4.42 6.01
CA SER A 175 1.59 -5.59 6.46
C SER A 175 2.11 -6.37 5.25
N HIS A 176 3.34 -6.87 5.30
CA HIS A 176 3.96 -7.54 4.16
C HIS A 176 5.01 -8.59 4.57
N GLY A 177 5.31 -9.54 3.69
CA GLY A 177 6.38 -10.52 3.85
C GLY A 177 7.71 -10.12 3.18
N GLY A 178 7.92 -8.82 2.85
CA GLY A 178 9.14 -8.31 2.19
C GLY A 178 8.86 -7.28 1.09
N GLY A 179 7.72 -7.33 0.41
CA GLY A 179 7.36 -6.46 -0.73
C GLY A 179 7.00 -5.02 -0.38
N ARG A 180 6.94 -4.68 0.90
CA ARG A 180 6.53 -3.34 1.38
C ARG A 180 5.19 -2.93 0.74
N PHE A 181 5.09 -1.70 0.22
CA PHE A 181 3.88 -1.22 -0.46
C PHE A 181 3.72 -1.72 -1.90
N GLY A 182 4.81 -2.11 -2.58
CA GLY A 182 4.75 -2.41 -3.99
C GLY A 182 4.06 -1.29 -4.78
N GLN A 183 3.01 -1.63 -5.53
CA GLN A 183 2.19 -0.70 -6.32
C GLN A 183 0.95 -0.18 -5.56
N SER A 184 0.77 -0.58 -4.30
CA SER A 184 -0.49 -0.33 -3.57
C SER A 184 -0.81 1.16 -3.40
N LEU A 185 0.18 2.02 -3.12
CA LEU A 185 -0.05 3.46 -3.00
C LEU A 185 -0.52 4.08 -4.32
N THR A 186 0.04 3.64 -5.44
CA THR A 186 -0.41 4.05 -6.78
C THR A 186 -1.83 3.57 -7.07
N ALA A 187 -2.17 2.34 -6.67
CA ALA A 187 -3.51 1.81 -6.81
C ALA A 187 -4.54 2.61 -5.99
N ILE A 188 -4.22 2.93 -4.73
CA ILE A 188 -5.08 3.77 -3.87
C ILE A 188 -5.29 5.15 -4.51
N SER A 189 -4.22 5.81 -4.96
CA SER A 189 -4.32 7.14 -5.60
C SER A 189 -5.16 7.14 -6.87
N LYS A 190 -5.15 6.04 -7.63
CA LYS A 190 -5.99 5.88 -8.83
C LYS A 190 -7.47 5.69 -8.49
N LEU A 191 -7.77 4.92 -7.44
CA LEU A 191 -9.14 4.61 -7.03
C LEU A 191 -9.79 5.72 -6.20
N ALA A 192 -8.98 6.50 -5.48
CA ALA A 192 -9.44 7.65 -4.70
C ALA A 192 -8.69 8.94 -5.10
N PRO A 193 -8.83 9.43 -6.33
CA PRO A 193 -7.99 10.52 -6.87
C PRO A 193 -8.25 11.88 -6.21
N LYS A 194 -9.37 12.04 -5.52
CA LYS A 194 -9.74 13.27 -4.80
C LYS A 194 -9.38 13.23 -3.32
N ALA A 195 -8.78 12.13 -2.84
CA ALA A 195 -8.26 12.02 -1.49
C ALA A 195 -6.81 12.51 -1.41
N THR A 196 -6.42 13.00 -0.23
CA THR A 196 -5.02 13.30 0.08
C THR A 196 -4.37 12.06 0.68
N LEU A 197 -3.33 11.52 0.04
CA LEU A 197 -2.59 10.36 0.53
C LEU A 197 -1.37 10.82 1.33
N THR A 198 -1.24 10.38 2.59
CA THR A 198 -0.09 10.70 3.44
C THR A 198 1.05 9.69 3.30
N ALA A 199 2.14 9.91 4.03
CA ALA A 199 3.19 8.91 4.18
C ALA A 199 2.63 7.63 4.82
N GLY A 200 2.91 6.48 4.20
CA GLY A 200 2.43 5.19 4.68
C GLY A 200 3.32 4.55 5.74
N LEU A 201 2.73 3.65 6.54
CA LEU A 201 3.42 2.77 7.48
C LEU A 201 3.56 1.38 6.89
N SER A 202 4.78 0.90 6.71
CA SER A 202 5.09 -0.43 6.14
C SER A 202 5.65 -1.33 7.23
N ILE A 203 4.93 -2.41 7.57
CA ILE A 203 5.25 -3.33 8.66
C ILE A 203 5.52 -4.73 8.12
N HIS A 204 6.69 -5.28 8.46
CA HIS A 204 7.04 -6.66 8.12
C HIS A 204 6.27 -7.62 9.03
N TYR A 205 5.41 -8.45 8.43
CA TYR A 205 4.45 -9.34 9.14
C TYR A 205 3.65 -8.58 10.21
N SER A 206 3.82 -8.94 11.48
CA SER A 206 3.15 -8.32 12.63
C SER A 206 3.96 -7.21 13.31
N GLY A 207 5.18 -6.89 12.83
CA GLY A 207 6.04 -5.84 13.37
C GLY A 207 6.84 -6.19 14.62
N GLY A 208 6.55 -7.32 15.27
CA GLY A 208 7.29 -7.79 16.45
C GLY A 208 7.39 -6.74 17.56
N SER A 209 8.53 -6.72 18.27
CA SER A 209 8.77 -5.81 19.41
C SER A 209 8.89 -4.32 19.04
N SER A 210 9.14 -3.99 17.77
CA SER A 210 9.27 -2.61 17.30
C SER A 210 7.92 -1.97 16.95
N LEU A 211 6.85 -2.75 16.78
CA LEU A 211 5.56 -2.28 16.25
C LEU A 211 5.07 -1.00 16.93
N SER A 212 5.07 -0.97 18.26
CA SER A 212 4.56 0.18 19.02
C SER A 212 5.33 1.47 18.74
N LYS A 213 6.67 1.38 18.64
CA LYS A 213 7.54 2.53 18.32
C LYS A 213 7.36 2.98 16.88
N ASP A 214 7.24 2.04 15.94
CA ASP A 214 7.05 2.34 14.53
C ASP A 214 5.71 3.03 14.27
N VAL A 215 4.64 2.56 14.91
CA VAL A 215 3.31 3.18 14.88
C VAL A 215 3.37 4.59 15.48
N GLU A 216 3.96 4.77 16.67
CA GLU A 216 4.08 6.09 17.31
C GLU A 216 4.81 7.10 16.42
N LYS A 217 5.96 6.70 15.87
CA LYS A 217 6.76 7.54 14.97
C LYS A 217 5.96 7.95 13.73
N TRP A 218 5.21 7.02 13.17
CA TRP A 218 4.38 7.29 11.99
C TRP A 218 3.21 8.22 12.30
N LEU A 219 2.49 8.01 13.41
CA LEU A 219 1.39 8.89 13.84
C LEU A 219 1.87 10.32 14.06
N LYS A 220 3.03 10.51 14.73
CA LYS A 220 3.67 11.84 14.89
C LYS A 220 4.00 12.48 13.55
N LYS A 221 4.58 11.70 12.61
CA LYS A 221 4.89 12.19 11.27
C LYS A 221 3.66 12.64 10.47
N CYS A 222 2.51 12.00 10.72
CA CYS A 222 1.25 12.34 10.08
C CYS A 222 0.43 13.41 10.83
N GLY A 223 0.94 13.94 11.94
CA GLY A 223 0.27 15.00 12.72
C GLY A 223 -0.98 14.55 13.47
N VAL A 224 -1.08 13.26 13.79
CA VAL A 224 -2.22 12.67 14.51
C VAL A 224 -1.96 12.58 16.03
N LYS A 225 -0.69 12.60 16.42
CA LYS A 225 -0.25 12.48 17.83
C LYS A 225 0.93 13.41 18.10
#